data_bf5e088215bee3cb89f129c442824b8a
#
_entry.id   bf5e088215bee3cb89f129c442824b8a
#
_cell.length_a   1.000
_cell.length_b   1.000
_cell.length_c   1.000
_cell.angle_alpha   90.00
_cell.angle_beta   90.00
_cell.angle_gamma   90.00
#
_symmetry.space_group_name_H-M   'P 1'
#
loop_
_entity.id
_entity.type
_entity.pdbx_description
1 polymer ?
#
loop_
_entity_poly.entity_id
_entity_poly.type
_entity_poly.pdbx_seq_one_letter_code
_entity_poly.pdbx_strand_id
1 'polypeptide(L)'
;MVTALSVATFPEEREAKRQALLDKVESLRDIIASGEGEAEDIGTLPQSTVDAIHEAGLFAYKSAKVLGGAEADAMTQLEVVEAASRIDAAAGWCIMIGSGTVSGMTAFLCDEAVEEIFVDGMFPRAAGAAAPSGEAVIVEGGYRVTGRWAFASGIRHSHYLAMGALAVGDPTGPKQIRAVVPTSQAKIHDNWEVMGLRGTGSCDFSLDDVYVPQRFTWGGAEARPLRGGANFFLGRPGMQTTGHCGVVLGIARRALDEISRLANTKKRGYRGTEALIADRGSFQRFIGESDLRLRAAKALCLETLEEAWELVTQEITPQPELQVRLRASGTYETEEAADIVSQAFRFGGGSAMFSTNVLQKCLRDVHAAAQHNMVSDRAYENHGQFILGFPDANPMG
;
A
#
# COMPACT_ATOMS: atom_id res chain seq x y z
N MET A 1 -8.93 27.67 -12.81
CA MET A 1 -8.43 27.57 -11.42
C MET A 1 -9.35 26.57 -10.74
N VAL A 2 -8.87 25.35 -10.50
CA VAL A 2 -9.68 24.27 -9.88
C VAL A 2 -10.08 24.73 -8.47
N THR A 3 -11.37 24.72 -8.17
CA THR A 3 -11.90 25.09 -6.86
C THR A 3 -11.46 24.04 -5.85
N ALA A 4 -10.90 24.47 -4.71
CA ALA A 4 -10.52 23.54 -3.63
C ALA A 4 -11.72 22.68 -3.21
N LEU A 5 -11.48 21.39 -3.16
CA LEU A 5 -12.50 20.41 -2.77
C LEU A 5 -12.80 20.56 -1.27
N SER A 6 -14.04 20.44 -0.85
CA SER A 6 -14.43 20.50 0.56
C SER A 6 -14.13 19.17 1.27
N VAL A 7 -12.86 18.78 1.28
CA VAL A 7 -12.40 17.62 2.04
C VAL A 7 -11.91 18.07 3.41
N ALA A 8 -11.89 17.16 4.37
CA ALA A 8 -11.38 17.41 5.71
C ALA A 8 -10.08 18.21 5.66
N THR A 9 -10.07 19.38 6.30
CA THR A 9 -8.86 20.20 6.36
C THR A 9 -7.81 19.48 7.19
N PHE A 10 -6.67 19.18 6.58
CA PHE A 10 -5.53 18.60 7.27
C PHE A 10 -4.60 19.72 7.77
N PRO A 11 -4.01 19.60 8.97
CA PRO A 11 -3.00 20.55 9.44
C PRO A 11 -1.85 20.69 8.44
N GLU A 12 -1.24 21.87 8.40
CA GLU A 12 -0.08 22.11 7.51
C GLU A 12 1.21 21.58 8.12
N GLU A 13 1.38 21.75 9.42
CA GLU A 13 2.54 21.31 10.17
C GLU A 13 2.61 19.77 10.18
N ARG A 14 3.80 19.21 9.95
CA ARG A 14 4.04 17.79 9.74
C ARG A 14 3.54 16.92 10.89
N GLU A 15 3.94 17.24 12.13
CA GLU A 15 3.58 16.43 13.29
C GLU A 15 2.08 16.52 13.61
N ALA A 16 1.49 17.70 13.49
CA ALA A 16 0.05 17.88 13.67
C ALA A 16 -0.75 17.14 12.60
N LYS A 17 -0.28 17.13 11.35
CA LYS A 17 -0.87 16.35 10.25
C LYS A 17 -0.78 14.85 10.52
N ARG A 18 0.39 14.38 10.91
CA ARG A 18 0.64 13.00 11.30
C ARG A 18 -0.34 12.56 12.39
N GLN A 19 -0.42 13.32 13.48
CA GLN A 19 -1.33 13.00 14.59
C GLN A 19 -2.80 12.98 14.15
N ALA A 20 -3.22 13.98 13.38
CA ALA A 20 -4.59 14.05 12.86
C ALA A 20 -4.96 12.84 11.98
N LEU A 21 -4.04 12.36 11.16
CA LEU A 21 -4.25 11.17 10.34
C LEU A 21 -4.31 9.88 11.17
N LEU A 22 -3.44 9.75 12.19
CA LEU A 22 -3.46 8.62 13.11
C LEU A 22 -4.75 8.60 13.96
N ASP A 23 -5.21 9.76 14.43
CA ASP A 23 -6.47 9.89 15.16
C ASP A 23 -7.67 9.48 14.29
N LYS A 24 -7.66 9.81 13.00
CA LYS A 24 -8.67 9.34 12.03
C LYS A 24 -8.67 7.82 11.93
N VAL A 25 -7.50 7.18 11.78
CA VAL A 25 -7.40 5.71 11.75
C VAL A 25 -7.95 5.11 13.04
N GLU A 26 -7.58 5.67 14.20
CA GLU A 26 -8.05 5.18 15.49
C GLU A 26 -9.57 5.34 15.66
N SER A 27 -10.15 6.43 15.16
CA SER A 27 -11.61 6.65 15.20
C SER A 27 -12.39 5.62 14.36
N LEU A 28 -11.74 4.99 13.39
CA LEU A 28 -12.32 3.94 12.56
C LEU A 28 -12.07 2.52 13.09
N ARG A 29 -11.39 2.37 14.24
CA ARG A 29 -10.99 1.06 14.77
C ARG A 29 -12.14 0.07 14.83
N ASP A 30 -13.24 0.46 15.42
CA ASP A 30 -14.36 -0.46 15.67
C ASP A 30 -15.04 -0.89 14.36
N ILE A 31 -15.23 0.02 13.41
CA ILE A 31 -15.86 -0.31 12.13
C ILE A 31 -14.94 -1.19 11.27
N ILE A 32 -13.64 -0.93 11.23
CA ILE A 32 -12.66 -1.76 10.52
C ILE A 32 -12.61 -3.15 11.15
N ALA A 33 -12.47 -3.24 12.49
CA ALA A 33 -12.36 -4.51 13.20
C ALA A 33 -13.63 -5.36 13.07
N SER A 34 -14.82 -4.74 13.17
CA SER A 34 -16.09 -5.47 13.02
C SER A 34 -16.33 -5.96 11.58
N GLY A 35 -15.80 -5.25 10.58
CA GLY A 35 -15.91 -5.64 9.17
C GLY A 35 -14.94 -6.72 8.71
N GLU A 36 -13.93 -7.08 9.52
CA GLU A 36 -12.85 -7.99 9.13
C GLU A 36 -13.34 -9.38 8.73
N GLY A 37 -14.26 -9.96 9.52
CA GLY A 37 -14.80 -11.30 9.23
C GLY A 37 -15.61 -11.31 7.92
N GLU A 38 -16.46 -10.32 7.71
CA GLU A 38 -17.22 -10.17 6.47
C GLU A 38 -16.28 -9.96 5.27
N ALA A 39 -15.23 -9.15 5.43
CA ALA A 39 -14.23 -8.95 4.37
C ALA A 39 -13.52 -10.24 3.94
N GLU A 40 -13.21 -11.12 4.89
CA GLU A 40 -12.65 -12.46 4.60
C GLU A 40 -13.64 -13.34 3.82
N ASP A 41 -14.93 -13.27 4.15
CA ASP A 41 -15.97 -14.11 3.55
C ASP A 41 -16.35 -13.65 2.14
N ILE A 42 -16.55 -12.34 1.94
CA ILE A 42 -16.97 -11.77 0.64
C ILE A 42 -15.81 -11.45 -0.30
N GLY A 43 -14.56 -11.55 0.18
CA GLY A 43 -13.36 -11.28 -0.60
C GLY A 43 -13.20 -9.81 -1.02
N THR A 44 -13.74 -8.87 -0.25
CA THR A 44 -13.55 -7.41 -0.40
C THR A 44 -13.93 -6.72 0.91
N LEU A 45 -13.52 -5.47 1.10
CA LEU A 45 -13.99 -4.71 2.27
C LEU A 45 -15.51 -4.50 2.21
N PRO A 46 -16.23 -4.62 3.35
CA PRO A 46 -17.64 -4.24 3.44
C PRO A 46 -17.85 -2.78 3.05
N GLN A 47 -18.99 -2.46 2.45
CA GLN A 47 -19.27 -1.09 1.99
C GLN A 47 -19.22 -0.08 3.14
N SER A 48 -19.71 -0.43 4.33
CA SER A 48 -19.65 0.43 5.52
C SER A 48 -18.22 0.78 5.93
N THR A 49 -17.29 -0.18 5.85
CA THR A 49 -15.86 0.05 6.11
C THR A 49 -15.25 0.96 5.05
N VAL A 50 -15.58 0.73 3.78
CA VAL A 50 -15.11 1.56 2.66
C VAL A 50 -15.58 3.00 2.77
N ASP A 51 -16.88 3.20 3.08
CA ASP A 51 -17.46 4.52 3.22
C ASP A 51 -16.84 5.28 4.40
N ALA A 52 -16.65 4.63 5.54
CA ALA A 52 -15.99 5.22 6.70
C ALA A 52 -14.53 5.64 6.41
N ILE A 53 -13.75 4.79 5.73
CA ILE A 53 -12.38 5.11 5.29
C ILE A 53 -12.38 6.31 4.34
N HIS A 54 -13.34 6.35 3.42
CA HIS A 54 -13.48 7.42 2.43
C HIS A 54 -13.88 8.75 3.09
N GLU A 55 -14.89 8.76 3.95
CA GLU A 55 -15.35 9.93 4.70
C GLU A 55 -14.28 10.51 5.63
N ALA A 56 -13.43 9.65 6.21
CA ALA A 56 -12.26 10.06 6.98
C ALA A 56 -11.16 10.71 6.12
N GLY A 57 -11.25 10.63 4.78
CA GLY A 57 -10.27 11.17 3.85
C GLY A 57 -8.99 10.32 3.70
N LEU A 58 -9.01 9.06 4.16
CA LEU A 58 -7.82 8.20 4.13
C LEU A 58 -7.46 7.72 2.71
N PHE A 59 -8.37 7.79 1.74
CA PHE A 59 -8.01 7.59 0.32
C PHE A 59 -7.39 8.84 -0.33
N ALA A 60 -7.41 9.99 0.35
CA ALA A 60 -6.85 11.26 -0.14
C ALA A 60 -5.57 11.71 0.59
N TYR A 61 -5.11 10.96 1.60
CA TYR A 61 -4.02 11.42 2.47
C TYR A 61 -2.67 11.61 1.76
N LYS A 62 -2.46 10.97 0.59
CA LYS A 62 -1.29 11.16 -0.28
C LYS A 62 -1.51 12.20 -1.37
N SER A 63 -2.75 12.60 -1.62
CA SER A 63 -3.14 13.45 -2.75
C SER A 63 -2.67 14.88 -2.58
N ALA A 64 -2.52 15.59 -3.71
CA ALA A 64 -2.05 16.96 -3.77
C ALA A 64 -2.90 17.89 -2.89
N LYS A 65 -2.23 18.71 -2.06
CA LYS A 65 -2.83 19.65 -1.10
C LYS A 65 -3.72 20.70 -1.80
N VAL A 66 -3.33 21.15 -2.98
CA VAL A 66 -4.09 22.13 -3.75
C VAL A 66 -5.50 21.66 -4.11
N LEU A 67 -5.75 20.35 -4.13
CA LEU A 67 -7.05 19.73 -4.33
C LEU A 67 -7.73 19.32 -3.01
N GLY A 68 -7.15 19.62 -1.85
CA GLY A 68 -7.68 19.26 -0.54
C GLY A 68 -7.15 17.95 0.03
N GLY A 69 -6.16 17.30 -0.60
CA GLY A 69 -5.45 16.15 -0.06
C GLY A 69 -4.52 16.54 1.10
N ALA A 70 -4.10 15.58 1.91
CA ALA A 70 -3.18 15.86 3.02
C ALA A 70 -1.73 16.04 2.55
N GLU A 71 -1.36 15.48 1.41
CA GLU A 71 0.01 15.44 0.90
C GLU A 71 1.02 15.04 2.00
N ALA A 72 0.70 13.94 2.69
CA ALA A 72 1.45 13.47 3.83
C ALA A 72 2.89 13.08 3.44
N ASP A 73 3.83 13.39 4.31
CA ASP A 73 5.23 12.97 4.13
C ASP A 73 5.40 11.44 4.19
N ALA A 74 6.53 10.94 3.71
CA ALA A 74 6.79 9.51 3.54
C ALA A 74 6.70 8.72 4.86
N MET A 75 7.17 9.26 5.97
CA MET A 75 7.14 8.63 7.29
C MET A 75 5.71 8.57 7.83
N THR A 76 4.96 9.67 7.70
CA THR A 76 3.52 9.70 8.02
C THR A 76 2.74 8.69 7.19
N GLN A 77 3.07 8.54 5.90
CA GLN A 77 2.43 7.54 5.04
C GLN A 77 2.62 6.12 5.55
N LEU A 78 3.84 5.76 5.96
CA LEU A 78 4.14 4.46 6.55
C LEU A 78 3.32 4.24 7.81
N GLU A 79 3.31 5.20 8.73
CA GLU A 79 2.66 5.06 10.04
C GLU A 79 1.12 5.01 9.96
N VAL A 80 0.51 5.73 9.04
CA VAL A 80 -0.94 5.65 8.78
C VAL A 80 -1.33 4.24 8.31
N VAL A 81 -0.56 3.67 7.39
CA VAL A 81 -0.81 2.30 6.90
C VAL A 81 -0.50 1.27 7.98
N GLU A 82 0.56 1.45 8.78
CA GLU A 82 0.88 0.60 9.93
C GLU A 82 -0.28 0.57 10.93
N ALA A 83 -0.79 1.75 11.31
CA ALA A 83 -1.91 1.86 12.24
C ALA A 83 -3.17 1.16 11.72
N ALA A 84 -3.52 1.35 10.45
CA ALA A 84 -4.66 0.70 9.83
C ALA A 84 -4.48 -0.83 9.72
N SER A 85 -3.28 -1.28 9.32
CA SER A 85 -2.96 -2.71 9.18
C SER A 85 -2.86 -3.45 10.52
N ARG A 86 -2.57 -2.73 11.61
CA ARG A 86 -2.65 -3.30 12.97
C ARG A 86 -4.09 -3.60 13.38
N ILE A 87 -5.09 -2.95 12.77
CA ILE A 87 -6.51 -3.26 12.97
C ILE A 87 -6.93 -4.37 12.01
N ASP A 88 -6.75 -4.16 10.70
CA ASP A 88 -6.97 -5.15 9.64
C ASP A 88 -6.02 -4.92 8.46
N ALA A 89 -5.29 -5.97 8.07
CA ALA A 89 -4.31 -5.91 6.98
C ALA A 89 -4.95 -5.58 5.63
N ALA A 90 -6.16 -6.08 5.35
CA ALA A 90 -6.86 -5.81 4.10
C ALA A 90 -7.29 -4.34 4.00
N ALA A 91 -7.76 -3.75 5.10
CA ALA A 91 -8.08 -2.33 5.16
C ALA A 91 -6.82 -1.45 4.95
N GLY A 92 -5.71 -1.75 5.64
CA GLY A 92 -4.45 -1.04 5.44
C GLY A 92 -3.92 -1.15 4.00
N TRP A 93 -4.01 -2.33 3.40
CA TRP A 93 -3.63 -2.54 1.99
C TRP A 93 -4.51 -1.73 1.03
N CYS A 94 -5.84 -1.73 1.22
CA CYS A 94 -6.75 -0.94 0.40
C CYS A 94 -6.52 0.57 0.54
N ILE A 95 -6.23 1.06 1.76
CA ILE A 95 -5.84 2.47 2.00
C ILE A 95 -4.55 2.79 1.24
N MET A 96 -3.54 1.93 1.32
CA MET A 96 -2.27 2.09 0.62
C MET A 96 -2.45 2.23 -0.90
N ILE A 97 -3.13 1.26 -1.51
CA ILE A 97 -3.29 1.20 -2.98
C ILE A 97 -4.25 2.27 -3.47
N GLY A 98 -5.41 2.43 -2.82
CA GLY A 98 -6.42 3.43 -3.20
C GLY A 98 -5.86 4.85 -3.13
N SER A 99 -5.21 5.21 -2.01
CA SER A 99 -4.60 6.53 -1.87
C SER A 99 -3.47 6.78 -2.85
N GLY A 100 -2.64 5.77 -3.15
CA GLY A 100 -1.58 5.88 -4.15
C GLY A 100 -2.13 6.11 -5.55
N THR A 101 -3.22 5.42 -5.91
CA THR A 101 -3.86 5.57 -7.22
C THR A 101 -4.52 6.95 -7.36
N VAL A 102 -5.32 7.36 -6.37
CA VAL A 102 -5.95 8.70 -6.34
C VAL A 102 -4.90 9.81 -6.35
N SER A 103 -3.83 9.65 -5.59
CA SER A 103 -2.70 10.58 -5.56
C SER A 103 -2.08 10.78 -6.94
N GLY A 104 -1.85 9.70 -7.69
CA GLY A 104 -1.38 9.79 -9.08
C GLY A 104 -2.34 10.57 -9.98
N MET A 105 -3.65 10.33 -9.86
CA MET A 105 -4.66 11.07 -10.62
C MET A 105 -4.63 12.58 -10.27
N THR A 106 -4.49 12.94 -9.00
CA THR A 106 -4.42 14.36 -8.57
C THR A 106 -3.18 15.06 -9.08
N ALA A 107 -2.05 14.36 -9.17
CA ALA A 107 -0.77 14.96 -9.53
C ALA A 107 -0.54 15.08 -11.03
N PHE A 108 -0.96 14.11 -11.82
CA PHE A 108 -0.52 13.95 -13.20
C PHE A 108 -1.60 14.19 -14.26
N LEU A 109 -2.88 14.12 -13.93
CA LEU A 109 -3.95 14.47 -14.89
C LEU A 109 -4.02 15.98 -15.12
N CYS A 110 -4.38 16.40 -16.32
CA CYS A 110 -4.63 17.81 -16.63
C CYS A 110 -5.84 18.38 -15.85
N ASP A 111 -6.00 19.69 -15.84
CA ASP A 111 -7.05 20.38 -15.06
C ASP A 111 -8.44 19.94 -15.50
N GLU A 112 -8.68 19.80 -16.80
CA GLU A 112 -9.97 19.38 -17.34
C GLU A 112 -10.37 17.98 -16.88
N ALA A 113 -9.43 17.05 -16.82
CA ALA A 113 -9.70 15.70 -16.34
C ALA A 113 -9.94 15.67 -14.82
N VAL A 114 -9.20 16.50 -14.07
CA VAL A 114 -9.41 16.63 -12.61
C VAL A 114 -10.79 17.22 -12.33
N GLU A 115 -11.22 18.26 -13.04
CA GLU A 115 -12.54 18.87 -12.90
C GLU A 115 -13.67 17.88 -13.23
N GLU A 116 -13.46 16.97 -14.19
CA GLU A 116 -14.44 15.94 -14.57
C GLU A 116 -14.53 14.79 -13.54
N ILE A 117 -13.41 14.42 -12.91
CA ILE A 117 -13.35 13.26 -12.00
C ILE A 117 -13.68 13.66 -10.55
N PHE A 118 -13.23 14.82 -10.09
CA PHE A 118 -13.36 15.28 -8.70
C PHE A 118 -14.58 16.20 -8.55
N VAL A 119 -15.75 15.67 -8.86
CA VAL A 119 -17.02 16.40 -8.84
C VAL A 119 -17.49 16.63 -7.41
N ASP A 120 -18.16 17.75 -7.15
CA ASP A 120 -18.76 18.11 -5.84
C ASP A 120 -17.78 18.12 -4.66
N GLY A 121 -16.50 18.32 -4.95
CA GLY A 121 -15.48 18.40 -3.90
C GLY A 121 -15.12 17.06 -3.28
N MET A 122 -15.50 15.93 -3.88
CA MET A 122 -15.19 14.61 -3.36
C MET A 122 -14.07 13.93 -4.13
N PHE A 123 -13.14 13.33 -3.41
CA PHE A 123 -12.14 12.43 -4.01
C PHE A 123 -12.82 11.14 -4.48
N PRO A 124 -12.51 10.64 -5.69
CA PRO A 124 -13.00 9.33 -6.10
C PRO A 124 -12.31 8.22 -5.32
N ARG A 125 -12.92 7.06 -5.25
CA ARG A 125 -12.22 5.82 -4.93
C ARG A 125 -11.63 5.26 -6.21
N ALA A 126 -10.37 4.82 -6.16
CA ALA A 126 -9.70 4.30 -7.35
C ALA A 126 -8.83 3.09 -7.01
N ALA A 127 -8.76 2.16 -7.95
CA ALA A 127 -7.84 1.03 -7.95
C ALA A 127 -6.99 1.04 -9.22
N GLY A 128 -6.00 0.18 -9.30
CA GLY A 128 -5.21 0.10 -10.51
C GLY A 128 -4.04 -0.85 -10.45
N ALA A 129 -3.38 -0.99 -11.59
CA ALA A 129 -2.17 -1.78 -11.74
C ALA A 129 -1.11 -0.99 -12.50
N ALA A 130 0.05 -0.87 -11.88
CA ALA A 130 1.13 -0.02 -12.42
C ALA A 130 1.89 -0.66 -13.59
N ALA A 131 1.91 -1.99 -13.68
CA ALA A 131 2.59 -2.69 -14.75
C ALA A 131 1.98 -2.34 -16.11
N PRO A 132 2.81 -2.09 -17.16
CA PRO A 132 2.31 -1.78 -18.49
C PRO A 132 1.92 -3.07 -19.25
N SER A 133 0.91 -3.78 -18.70
CA SER A 133 0.48 -5.09 -19.21
C SER A 133 -0.49 -5.00 -20.40
N GLY A 134 -0.92 -3.79 -20.76
CA GLY A 134 -1.79 -3.55 -21.92
C GLY A 134 -1.11 -2.75 -23.02
N GLU A 135 -1.79 -2.67 -24.16
CA GLU A 135 -1.42 -1.82 -25.30
C GLU A 135 -2.35 -0.62 -25.39
N ALA A 136 -1.82 0.52 -25.75
CA ALA A 136 -2.54 1.76 -26.01
C ALA A 136 -2.19 2.24 -27.42
N VAL A 137 -3.05 1.95 -28.38
CA VAL A 137 -2.91 2.36 -29.77
C VAL A 137 -3.35 3.80 -29.91
N ILE A 138 -2.45 4.65 -30.47
CA ILE A 138 -2.73 6.08 -30.68
C ILE A 138 -3.82 6.24 -31.74
N VAL A 139 -4.84 7.02 -31.41
CA VAL A 139 -5.92 7.43 -32.32
C VAL A 139 -6.18 8.93 -32.17
N GLU A 140 -7.02 9.51 -33.03
CA GLU A 140 -7.39 10.91 -32.94
C GLU A 140 -7.98 11.24 -31.56
N GLY A 141 -7.37 12.19 -30.85
CA GLY A 141 -7.80 12.70 -29.54
C GLY A 141 -7.51 11.81 -28.34
N GLY A 142 -6.81 10.66 -28.51
CA GLY A 142 -6.52 9.77 -27.39
C GLY A 142 -5.93 8.42 -27.79
N TYR A 143 -6.37 7.38 -27.10
CA TYR A 143 -5.86 6.03 -27.25
C TYR A 143 -6.99 5.01 -27.29
N ARG A 144 -6.79 3.89 -28.02
CA ARG A 144 -7.54 2.66 -27.87
C ARG A 144 -6.75 1.70 -26.97
N VAL A 145 -7.31 1.32 -25.84
CA VAL A 145 -6.61 0.54 -24.83
C VAL A 145 -7.19 -0.86 -24.74
N THR A 146 -6.32 -1.84 -24.89
CA THR A 146 -6.64 -3.27 -24.75
C THR A 146 -5.62 -3.92 -23.82
N GLY A 147 -6.08 -4.77 -22.91
CA GLY A 147 -5.18 -5.53 -22.02
C GLY A 147 -5.90 -6.19 -20.87
N ARG A 148 -5.09 -6.91 -20.07
CA ARG A 148 -5.51 -7.49 -18.80
C ARG A 148 -4.48 -7.13 -17.73
N TRP A 149 -4.96 -6.64 -16.61
CA TRP A 149 -4.15 -6.24 -15.46
C TRP A 149 -4.55 -7.06 -14.25
N ALA A 150 -3.55 -7.55 -13.54
CA ALA A 150 -3.73 -8.34 -12.33
C ALA A 150 -3.58 -7.48 -11.07
N PHE A 151 -4.13 -7.99 -9.96
CA PHE A 151 -3.94 -7.46 -8.62
C PHE A 151 -4.47 -6.03 -8.39
N ALA A 152 -5.64 -5.69 -8.93
CA ALA A 152 -6.27 -4.39 -8.72
C ALA A 152 -6.98 -4.34 -7.36
N SER A 153 -6.21 -4.15 -6.28
CA SER A 153 -6.74 -4.11 -4.91
C SER A 153 -7.79 -3.02 -4.74
N GLY A 154 -8.94 -3.36 -4.14
CA GLY A 154 -10.04 -2.45 -3.93
C GLY A 154 -10.91 -2.19 -5.18
N ILE A 155 -10.73 -2.95 -6.26
CA ILE A 155 -11.45 -2.73 -7.51
C ILE A 155 -12.99 -2.78 -7.36
N ARG A 156 -13.48 -3.64 -6.46
CA ARG A 156 -14.93 -3.85 -6.27
C ARG A 156 -15.65 -2.64 -5.66
N HIS A 157 -14.92 -1.73 -5.02
CA HIS A 157 -15.45 -0.50 -4.44
C HIS A 157 -14.87 0.78 -5.09
N SER A 158 -14.21 0.66 -6.24
CA SER A 158 -13.57 1.78 -6.94
C SER A 158 -14.48 2.35 -8.04
N HIS A 159 -14.45 3.68 -8.18
CA HIS A 159 -15.15 4.42 -9.24
C HIS A 159 -14.31 4.47 -10.53
N TYR A 160 -12.98 4.55 -10.38
CA TYR A 160 -12.02 4.65 -11.49
C TYR A 160 -10.91 3.62 -11.36
N LEU A 161 -10.35 3.26 -12.51
CA LEU A 161 -9.17 2.40 -12.63
C LEU A 161 -8.06 3.18 -13.32
N ALA A 162 -6.83 3.11 -12.73
CA ALA A 162 -5.63 3.63 -13.36
C ALA A 162 -4.67 2.48 -13.71
N MET A 163 -4.27 2.38 -14.98
CA MET A 163 -3.46 1.26 -15.45
C MET A 163 -2.26 1.72 -16.31
N GLY A 164 -1.21 0.92 -16.30
CA GLY A 164 -0.08 1.10 -17.21
C GLY A 164 -0.35 0.43 -18.57
N ALA A 165 0.02 1.07 -19.67
CA ALA A 165 -0.02 0.49 -21.00
C ALA A 165 1.18 0.91 -21.83
N LEU A 166 1.58 0.05 -22.78
CA LEU A 166 2.58 0.38 -23.80
C LEU A 166 1.93 1.21 -24.90
N ALA A 167 2.47 2.39 -25.17
CA ALA A 167 1.99 3.23 -26.26
C ALA A 167 2.51 2.69 -27.60
N VAL A 168 1.61 2.50 -28.56
CA VAL A 168 1.91 1.95 -29.89
C VAL A 168 1.45 2.92 -30.96
N GLY A 169 2.32 3.18 -31.93
CA GLY A 169 1.98 3.99 -33.12
C GLY A 169 2.73 5.30 -33.25
N ASP A 170 3.44 5.79 -32.23
CA ASP A 170 4.32 6.95 -32.29
C ASP A 170 5.71 6.64 -31.70
N PRO A 171 6.76 6.50 -32.52
CA PRO A 171 8.11 6.24 -32.04
C PRO A 171 8.73 7.42 -31.29
N THR A 172 8.14 8.64 -31.39
CA THR A 172 8.61 9.88 -30.75
C THR A 172 7.86 10.19 -29.45
N GLY A 173 6.72 9.56 -29.23
CA GLY A 173 5.89 9.72 -28.04
C GLY A 173 6.37 8.91 -26.84
N PRO A 174 5.67 8.99 -25.72
CA PRO A 174 6.00 8.20 -24.53
C PRO A 174 5.87 6.70 -24.82
N LYS A 175 6.89 5.92 -24.44
CA LYS A 175 6.86 4.45 -24.62
C LYS A 175 5.81 3.77 -23.73
N GLN A 176 5.46 4.39 -22.62
CA GLN A 176 4.47 3.93 -21.67
C GLN A 176 3.57 5.07 -21.24
N ILE A 177 2.30 4.78 -21.05
CA ILE A 177 1.33 5.72 -20.47
C ILE A 177 0.66 5.12 -19.25
N ARG A 178 0.10 6.01 -18.46
CA ARG A 178 -0.95 5.70 -17.49
C ARG A 178 -2.26 6.15 -18.09
N ALA A 179 -3.25 5.28 -18.08
CA ALA A 179 -4.61 5.59 -18.52
C ALA A 179 -5.57 5.46 -17.35
N VAL A 180 -6.60 6.31 -17.32
CA VAL A 180 -7.67 6.29 -16.32
C VAL A 180 -8.99 6.10 -17.03
N VAL A 181 -9.79 5.15 -16.53
CA VAL A 181 -11.15 4.88 -17.04
C VAL A 181 -12.12 4.70 -15.88
N PRO A 182 -13.42 5.00 -16.04
CA PRO A 182 -14.45 4.54 -15.12
C PRO A 182 -14.41 3.02 -14.96
N THR A 183 -14.57 2.51 -13.75
CA THR A 183 -14.58 1.06 -13.48
C THR A 183 -15.66 0.32 -14.29
N SER A 184 -16.76 1.00 -14.60
CA SER A 184 -17.85 0.45 -15.41
C SER A 184 -17.46 0.10 -16.85
N GLN A 185 -16.34 0.61 -17.36
CA GLN A 185 -15.84 0.28 -18.71
C GLN A 185 -14.94 -0.97 -18.71
N ALA A 186 -14.58 -1.48 -17.55
CA ALA A 186 -13.73 -2.65 -17.42
C ALA A 186 -14.54 -3.92 -17.12
N LYS A 187 -14.07 -5.04 -17.63
CA LYS A 187 -14.53 -6.36 -17.20
C LYS A 187 -13.68 -6.78 -15.99
N ILE A 188 -14.32 -6.86 -14.82
CA ILE A 188 -13.70 -7.41 -13.61
C ILE A 188 -13.78 -8.94 -13.67
N HIS A 189 -12.66 -9.62 -13.38
CA HIS A 189 -12.61 -11.07 -13.29
C HIS A 189 -12.68 -11.48 -11.82
N ASP A 190 -13.63 -12.37 -11.51
CA ASP A 190 -13.79 -12.88 -10.13
C ASP A 190 -12.80 -14.02 -9.87
N ASN A 191 -11.53 -13.66 -9.65
CA ASN A 191 -10.43 -14.61 -9.51
C ASN A 191 -9.60 -14.40 -8.23
N TRP A 192 -10.13 -13.68 -7.23
CA TRP A 192 -9.42 -13.42 -5.98
C TRP A 192 -9.70 -14.50 -4.93
N GLU A 193 -9.28 -15.74 -5.22
CA GLU A 193 -9.34 -16.88 -4.31
C GLU A 193 -7.94 -17.15 -3.73
N VAL A 194 -7.60 -16.51 -2.62
CA VAL A 194 -6.24 -16.45 -2.07
C VAL A 194 -6.19 -16.86 -0.61
N MET A 195 -4.99 -17.19 -0.13
CA MET A 195 -4.77 -17.59 1.26
C MET A 195 -4.83 -16.43 2.25
N GLY A 196 -4.33 -15.25 1.90
CA GLY A 196 -4.24 -14.07 2.76
C GLY A 196 -4.57 -12.79 2.01
N LEU A 197 -4.77 -11.68 2.73
CA LEU A 197 -5.25 -10.40 2.20
C LEU A 197 -6.57 -10.54 1.40
N ARG A 198 -7.41 -11.50 1.79
CA ARG A 198 -8.64 -11.85 1.07
C ARG A 198 -9.57 -10.67 0.91
N GLY A 199 -9.75 -9.88 1.99
CA GLY A 199 -10.59 -8.69 2.01
C GLY A 199 -10.14 -7.55 1.10
N THR A 200 -9.00 -7.66 0.40
CA THR A 200 -8.57 -6.62 -0.55
C THR A 200 -9.29 -6.67 -1.88
N GLY A 201 -9.92 -7.79 -2.24
CA GLY A 201 -10.61 -7.96 -3.52
C GLY A 201 -9.73 -7.64 -4.72
N SER A 202 -8.46 -8.08 -4.70
CA SER A 202 -7.46 -7.73 -5.71
C SER A 202 -7.65 -8.48 -7.03
N CYS A 203 -8.88 -8.42 -7.55
CA CYS A 203 -9.26 -9.08 -8.80
C CYS A 203 -8.49 -8.53 -10.00
N ASP A 204 -8.34 -9.36 -11.02
CA ASP A 204 -7.92 -8.90 -12.34
C ASP A 204 -9.04 -8.10 -13.01
N PHE A 205 -8.65 -7.24 -13.94
CA PHE A 205 -9.58 -6.60 -14.86
C PHE A 205 -9.02 -6.56 -16.29
N SER A 206 -9.91 -6.41 -17.26
CA SER A 206 -9.52 -6.26 -18.67
C SER A 206 -10.31 -5.15 -19.35
N LEU A 207 -9.66 -4.52 -20.32
CA LEU A 207 -10.25 -3.64 -21.31
C LEU A 207 -10.13 -4.28 -22.69
N ASP A 208 -11.13 -4.07 -23.52
CA ASP A 208 -11.16 -4.55 -24.90
C ASP A 208 -11.51 -3.37 -25.80
N ASP A 209 -10.52 -2.84 -26.50
CA ASP A 209 -10.61 -1.71 -27.44
C ASP A 209 -11.34 -0.46 -26.85
N VAL A 210 -11.05 -0.13 -25.59
CA VAL A 210 -11.69 1.01 -24.91
C VAL A 210 -11.03 2.32 -25.32
N TYR A 211 -11.83 3.28 -25.80
CA TYR A 211 -11.32 4.63 -26.09
C TYR A 211 -11.08 5.42 -24.82
N VAL A 212 -9.85 5.90 -24.64
CA VAL A 212 -9.42 6.75 -23.53
C VAL A 212 -8.97 8.11 -24.08
N PRO A 213 -9.70 9.19 -23.81
CA PRO A 213 -9.28 10.53 -24.20
C PRO A 213 -7.89 10.88 -23.63
N GLN A 214 -7.09 11.61 -24.40
CA GLN A 214 -5.72 11.99 -24.00
C GLN A 214 -5.69 12.70 -22.64
N ARG A 215 -6.70 13.50 -22.29
CA ARG A 215 -6.78 14.19 -20.99
C ARG A 215 -6.82 13.23 -19.78
N PHE A 216 -7.25 11.98 -19.98
CA PHE A 216 -7.24 10.92 -18.95
C PHE A 216 -5.98 10.05 -18.99
N THR A 217 -4.90 10.57 -19.56
CA THR A 217 -3.62 9.87 -19.62
C THR A 217 -2.48 10.76 -19.18
N TRP A 218 -1.37 10.14 -18.75
CA TRP A 218 -0.09 10.81 -18.58
C TRP A 218 1.06 9.89 -18.94
N GLY A 219 2.22 10.45 -19.25
CA GLY A 219 3.41 9.68 -19.63
C GLY A 219 4.02 8.94 -18.44
N GLY A 220 3.89 7.65 -18.38
CA GLY A 220 4.48 6.67 -17.46
C GLY A 220 5.38 7.18 -16.32
N ALA A 221 6.54 6.55 -16.17
CA ALA A 221 7.48 6.85 -15.08
C ALA A 221 8.25 8.17 -15.27
N GLU A 222 8.26 8.73 -16.47
CA GLU A 222 8.99 9.97 -16.82
C GLU A 222 8.12 11.23 -16.65
N ALA A 223 6.84 11.07 -16.33
CA ALA A 223 5.93 12.21 -16.17
C ALA A 223 6.32 13.04 -14.94
N ARG A 224 6.30 14.36 -15.12
CA ARG A 224 6.43 15.30 -14.01
C ARG A 224 5.05 15.63 -13.46
N PRO A 225 4.91 15.80 -12.13
CA PRO A 225 3.65 16.20 -11.54
C PRO A 225 3.24 17.61 -12.02
N LEU A 226 1.97 17.77 -12.34
CA LEU A 226 1.38 19.08 -12.64
C LEU A 226 0.97 19.83 -11.35
N ARG A 227 0.79 19.09 -10.24
CA ARG A 227 0.37 19.58 -8.92
C ARG A 227 0.99 18.73 -7.82
N GLY A 228 1.08 19.34 -6.63
CA GLY A 228 1.68 18.71 -5.46
C GLY A 228 3.18 18.93 -5.35
N GLY A 229 3.73 18.58 -4.22
CA GLY A 229 5.13 18.81 -3.85
C GLY A 229 5.95 17.53 -3.69
N ALA A 230 6.71 17.49 -2.61
CA ALA A 230 7.74 16.50 -2.32
C ALA A 230 7.34 15.03 -2.56
N ASN A 231 6.11 14.65 -2.16
CA ASN A 231 5.64 13.27 -2.28
C ASN A 231 5.76 12.70 -3.71
N PHE A 232 5.59 13.54 -4.73
CA PHE A 232 5.58 13.11 -6.13
C PHE A 232 6.97 13.00 -6.77
N PHE A 233 8.02 13.38 -6.03
CA PHE A 233 9.42 13.24 -6.45
C PHE A 233 10.12 12.03 -5.84
N LEU A 234 9.46 11.25 -4.97
CA LEU A 234 10.06 10.06 -4.33
C LEU A 234 10.57 9.00 -5.34
N GLY A 235 10.03 8.99 -6.55
CA GLY A 235 10.43 8.01 -7.57
C GLY A 235 10.05 6.57 -7.22
N ARG A 236 10.61 5.62 -7.94
CA ARG A 236 10.37 4.19 -7.72
C ARG A 236 11.69 3.48 -7.44
N PRO A 237 11.72 2.56 -6.50
CA PRO A 237 10.64 2.00 -5.67
C PRO A 237 10.20 2.85 -4.46
N GLY A 238 10.81 4.00 -4.18
CA GLY A 238 10.57 4.82 -2.99
C GLY A 238 9.08 5.07 -2.68
N MET A 239 8.26 5.42 -3.69
CA MET A 239 6.81 5.64 -3.52
C MET A 239 6.06 4.39 -3.04
N GLN A 240 6.57 3.19 -3.31
CA GLN A 240 5.93 1.92 -2.94
C GLN A 240 6.35 1.46 -1.55
N THR A 241 7.59 1.75 -1.16
CA THR A 241 8.19 1.32 0.11
C THR A 241 7.37 1.82 1.30
N THR A 242 6.94 3.08 1.31
CA THR A 242 6.18 3.69 2.43
C THR A 242 4.96 2.86 2.83
N GLY A 243 4.15 2.48 1.86
CA GLY A 243 2.92 1.75 2.15
C GLY A 243 3.16 0.28 2.48
N HIS A 244 4.03 -0.40 1.73
CA HIS A 244 4.30 -1.82 1.94
C HIS A 244 4.88 -2.08 3.34
N CYS A 245 5.86 -1.28 3.77
CA CYS A 245 6.42 -1.33 5.11
C CYS A 245 5.35 -1.14 6.19
N GLY A 246 4.48 -0.16 6.03
CA GLY A 246 3.37 0.04 6.97
C GLY A 246 2.47 -1.18 7.11
N VAL A 247 2.15 -1.88 6.01
CA VAL A 247 1.32 -3.09 6.07
C VAL A 247 1.99 -4.18 6.91
N VAL A 248 3.23 -4.55 6.61
CA VAL A 248 3.89 -5.69 7.27
C VAL A 248 4.22 -5.41 8.74
N LEU A 249 4.58 -4.15 9.07
CA LEU A 249 4.75 -3.70 10.46
C LEU A 249 3.45 -3.83 11.25
N GLY A 250 2.34 -3.34 10.70
CA GLY A 250 1.03 -3.43 11.34
C GLY A 250 0.61 -4.86 11.63
N ILE A 251 0.78 -5.77 10.66
CA ILE A 251 0.50 -7.20 10.83
C ILE A 251 1.38 -7.80 11.91
N ALA A 252 2.69 -7.54 11.90
CA ALA A 252 3.62 -8.11 12.88
C ALA A 252 3.33 -7.59 14.29
N ARG A 253 3.05 -6.31 14.46
CA ARG A 253 2.67 -5.72 15.76
C ARG A 253 1.38 -6.33 16.27
N ARG A 254 0.36 -6.49 15.42
CA ARG A 254 -0.90 -7.16 15.78
C ARG A 254 -0.66 -8.60 16.26
N ALA A 255 0.19 -9.34 15.56
CA ALA A 255 0.51 -10.71 15.95
C ALA A 255 1.24 -10.78 17.31
N LEU A 256 2.17 -9.86 17.59
CA LEU A 256 2.85 -9.75 18.88
C LEU A 256 1.88 -9.37 20.00
N ASP A 257 0.96 -8.43 19.77
CA ASP A 257 -0.06 -8.04 20.73
C ASP A 257 -0.98 -9.23 21.08
N GLU A 258 -1.46 -9.94 20.07
CA GLU A 258 -2.36 -11.08 20.26
C GLU A 258 -1.67 -12.26 20.97
N ILE A 259 -0.44 -12.59 20.57
CA ILE A 259 0.27 -13.71 21.22
C ILE A 259 0.65 -13.34 22.66
N SER A 260 0.97 -12.09 22.95
CA SER A 260 1.23 -11.60 24.30
C SER A 260 -0.01 -11.71 25.18
N ARG A 261 -1.18 -11.28 24.68
CA ARG A 261 -2.46 -11.42 25.34
C ARG A 261 -2.78 -12.89 25.62
N LEU A 262 -2.61 -13.76 24.62
CA LEU A 262 -2.85 -15.19 24.76
C LEU A 262 -1.89 -15.84 25.77
N ALA A 263 -0.62 -15.47 25.76
CA ALA A 263 0.39 -16.05 26.65
C ALA A 263 0.15 -15.78 28.13
N ASN A 264 -0.46 -14.67 28.46
CA ASN A 264 -0.83 -14.29 29.83
C ASN A 264 -2.08 -15.02 30.36
N THR A 265 -2.82 -15.72 29.51
CA THR A 265 -4.06 -16.42 29.90
C THR A 265 -4.00 -17.92 29.67
N LYS A 266 -3.21 -18.36 28.68
CA LYS A 266 -3.16 -19.76 28.25
C LYS A 266 -2.06 -20.54 28.94
N LYS A 267 -2.44 -21.62 29.60
CA LYS A 267 -1.49 -22.62 30.12
C LYS A 267 -1.13 -23.66 29.07
N ARG A 268 0.09 -24.11 29.08
CA ARG A 268 0.61 -25.16 28.20
C ARG A 268 1.60 -26.06 28.96
N GLY A 269 1.48 -27.37 28.78
CA GLY A 269 2.32 -28.35 29.44
C GLY A 269 1.63 -29.72 29.47
N TYR A 270 2.32 -30.72 30.05
CA TYR A 270 1.72 -31.99 30.37
C TYR A 270 1.01 -31.90 31.75
N ARG A 271 0.10 -32.85 32.00
CA ARG A 271 -0.66 -32.92 33.24
C ARG A 271 0.26 -32.80 34.47
N GLY A 272 -0.02 -31.81 35.32
CA GLY A 272 0.76 -31.52 36.52
C GLY A 272 2.00 -30.61 36.32
N THR A 273 2.28 -30.19 35.06
CA THR A 273 3.39 -29.27 34.76
C THR A 273 2.94 -28.08 33.88
N GLU A 274 1.62 -27.84 33.88
CA GLU A 274 1.06 -26.75 33.09
C GLU A 274 1.47 -25.39 33.68
N ALA A 275 2.08 -24.54 32.87
CA ALA A 275 2.42 -23.17 33.19
C ALA A 275 1.86 -22.22 32.13
N LEU A 276 1.72 -20.95 32.44
CA LEU A 276 1.40 -19.94 31.44
C LEU A 276 2.46 -19.94 30.34
N ILE A 277 2.07 -19.65 29.11
CA ILE A 277 3.04 -19.49 28.02
C ILE A 277 4.00 -18.34 28.39
N ALA A 278 3.51 -17.28 29.04
CA ALA A 278 4.30 -16.13 29.50
C ALA A 278 5.42 -16.51 30.50
N ASP A 279 5.25 -17.58 31.30
CA ASP A 279 6.24 -18.01 32.29
C ASP A 279 7.44 -18.74 31.67
N ARG A 280 7.37 -19.06 30.39
CA ARG A 280 8.43 -19.82 29.70
C ARG A 280 9.57 -18.89 29.26
N GLY A 281 10.78 -19.17 29.65
CA GLY A 281 11.95 -18.41 29.21
C GLY A 281 12.11 -18.33 27.70
N SER A 282 11.75 -19.39 26.95
CA SER A 282 11.73 -19.37 25.49
C SER A 282 10.74 -18.38 24.89
N PHE A 283 9.57 -18.19 25.54
CA PHE A 283 8.59 -17.20 25.10
C PHE A 283 9.03 -15.78 25.46
N GLN A 284 9.56 -15.59 26.68
CA GLN A 284 10.09 -14.29 27.12
C GLN A 284 11.23 -13.82 26.20
N ARG A 285 12.13 -14.74 25.83
CA ARG A 285 13.19 -14.47 24.85
C ARG A 285 12.58 -14.09 23.49
N PHE A 286 11.62 -14.87 22.99
CA PHE A 286 10.96 -14.59 21.70
C PHE A 286 10.35 -13.21 21.66
N ILE A 287 9.57 -12.83 22.67
CA ILE A 287 8.91 -11.49 22.72
C ILE A 287 9.95 -10.37 22.76
N GLY A 288 10.98 -10.49 23.63
CA GLY A 288 12.02 -9.46 23.74
C GLY A 288 12.84 -9.31 22.46
N GLU A 289 13.24 -10.43 21.84
CA GLU A 289 13.98 -10.43 20.58
C GLU A 289 13.13 -9.86 19.43
N SER A 290 11.88 -10.31 19.31
CA SER A 290 10.98 -9.87 18.24
C SER A 290 10.63 -8.38 18.33
N ASP A 291 10.42 -7.85 19.53
CA ASP A 291 10.18 -6.40 19.69
C ASP A 291 11.38 -5.58 19.22
N LEU A 292 12.61 -5.99 19.56
CA LEU A 292 13.82 -5.29 19.13
C LEU A 292 14.04 -5.40 17.61
N ARG A 293 13.83 -6.59 17.02
CA ARG A 293 13.96 -6.82 15.58
C ARG A 293 12.98 -5.95 14.79
N LEU A 294 11.71 -5.93 15.20
CA LEU A 294 10.68 -5.14 14.53
C LEU A 294 10.96 -3.62 14.63
N ARG A 295 11.44 -3.16 15.79
CA ARG A 295 11.84 -1.76 15.98
C ARG A 295 13.07 -1.41 15.15
N ALA A 296 14.05 -2.30 15.03
CA ALA A 296 15.24 -2.08 14.23
C ALA A 296 14.90 -2.02 12.74
N ALA A 297 14.04 -2.92 12.25
CA ALA A 297 13.57 -2.92 10.87
C ALA A 297 12.81 -1.62 10.54
N LYS A 298 11.87 -1.20 11.39
CA LYS A 298 11.17 0.09 11.24
C LYS A 298 12.13 1.28 11.24
N ALA A 299 13.11 1.29 12.14
CA ALA A 299 14.09 2.39 12.23
C ALA A 299 14.92 2.50 10.95
N LEU A 300 15.36 1.38 10.37
CA LEU A 300 16.08 1.36 9.09
C LEU A 300 15.23 1.93 7.94
N CYS A 301 13.95 1.53 7.85
CA CYS A 301 13.04 2.07 6.85
C CYS A 301 12.83 3.58 7.03
N LEU A 302 12.58 4.03 8.26
CA LEU A 302 12.37 5.45 8.55
C LEU A 302 13.61 6.30 8.26
N GLU A 303 14.81 5.84 8.63
CA GLU A 303 16.07 6.51 8.30
C GLU A 303 16.24 6.70 6.79
N THR A 304 16.04 5.61 6.03
CA THR A 304 16.18 5.65 4.57
C THR A 304 15.11 6.53 3.90
N LEU A 305 13.89 6.54 4.43
CA LEU A 305 12.81 7.41 3.96
C LEU A 305 13.06 8.88 4.29
N GLU A 306 13.61 9.19 5.48
CA GLU A 306 13.94 10.58 5.85
C GLU A 306 15.05 11.13 4.95
N GLU A 307 16.10 10.35 4.65
CA GLU A 307 17.14 10.74 3.68
C GLU A 307 16.53 11.04 2.30
N ALA A 308 15.59 10.20 1.84
CA ALA A 308 14.89 10.45 0.59
C ALA A 308 14.00 11.70 0.67
N TRP A 309 13.34 11.91 1.81
CA TRP A 309 12.45 13.05 2.02
C TRP A 309 13.19 14.39 2.01
N GLU A 310 14.39 14.45 2.58
CA GLU A 310 15.25 15.64 2.52
C GLU A 310 15.55 16.07 1.07
N LEU A 311 15.77 15.11 0.17
CA LEU A 311 16.00 15.40 -1.26
C LEU A 311 14.73 15.88 -1.95
N VAL A 312 13.62 15.18 -1.76
CA VAL A 312 12.38 15.50 -2.50
C VAL A 312 11.72 16.80 -2.03
N THR A 313 12.00 17.27 -0.82
CA THR A 313 11.61 18.63 -0.39
C THR A 313 12.31 19.72 -1.19
N GLN A 314 13.41 19.39 -1.86
CA GLN A 314 14.15 20.25 -2.79
C GLN A 314 13.81 19.93 -4.26
N GLU A 315 12.76 19.15 -4.52
CA GLU A 315 12.36 18.65 -5.84
C GLU A 315 13.44 17.80 -6.53
N ILE A 316 14.31 17.16 -5.74
CA ILE A 316 15.37 16.26 -6.22
C ILE A 316 14.89 14.82 -6.04
N THR A 317 14.70 14.11 -7.15
CA THR A 317 14.39 12.66 -7.11
C THR A 317 15.59 11.88 -6.53
N PRO A 318 15.38 10.98 -5.56
CA PRO A 318 16.44 10.14 -5.00
C PRO A 318 17.19 9.37 -6.08
N GLN A 319 18.51 9.39 -6.01
CA GLN A 319 19.39 8.70 -6.94
C GLN A 319 19.21 7.17 -6.86
N PRO A 320 19.63 6.39 -7.90
CA PRO A 320 19.48 4.95 -7.95
C PRO A 320 20.01 4.22 -6.71
N GLU A 321 21.11 4.67 -6.12
CA GLU A 321 21.69 4.12 -4.88
C GLU A 321 20.76 4.23 -3.69
N LEU A 322 20.04 5.33 -3.56
CA LEU A 322 19.06 5.51 -2.49
C LEU A 322 17.76 4.73 -2.80
N GLN A 323 17.35 4.67 -4.07
CA GLN A 323 16.20 3.89 -4.50
C GLN A 323 16.38 2.38 -4.19
N VAL A 324 17.57 1.83 -4.43
CA VAL A 324 17.84 0.42 -4.11
C VAL A 324 17.86 0.18 -2.60
N ARG A 325 18.36 1.13 -1.78
CA ARG A 325 18.29 1.03 -0.32
C ARG A 325 16.86 1.06 0.20
N LEU A 326 16.01 1.93 -0.36
CA LEU A 326 14.58 1.97 -0.05
C LEU A 326 13.90 0.64 -0.33
N ARG A 327 14.22 -0.01 -1.44
CA ARG A 327 13.68 -1.32 -1.77
C ARG A 327 14.21 -2.42 -0.85
N ALA A 328 15.53 -2.43 -0.60
CA ALA A 328 16.17 -3.45 0.22
C ALA A 328 15.73 -3.36 1.69
N SER A 329 15.57 -2.14 2.25
CA SER A 329 15.05 -1.95 3.61
C SER A 329 13.61 -2.47 3.74
N GLY A 330 12.74 -2.23 2.74
CA GLY A 330 11.38 -2.77 2.73
C GLY A 330 11.34 -4.29 2.60
N THR A 331 12.28 -4.89 1.85
CA THR A 331 12.42 -6.35 1.77
C THR A 331 12.85 -6.93 3.11
N TYR A 332 13.90 -6.36 3.73
CA TYR A 332 14.38 -6.77 5.05
C TYR A 332 13.27 -6.69 6.12
N GLU A 333 12.53 -5.60 6.15
CA GLU A 333 11.42 -5.43 7.08
C GLU A 333 10.31 -6.46 6.87
N THR A 334 10.02 -6.80 5.61
CA THR A 334 9.02 -7.81 5.26
C THR A 334 9.44 -9.20 5.74
N GLU A 335 10.70 -9.57 5.57
CA GLU A 335 11.24 -10.86 6.04
C GLU A 335 11.23 -10.94 7.56
N GLU A 336 11.64 -9.88 8.27
CA GLU A 336 11.59 -9.79 9.71
C GLU A 336 10.15 -9.93 10.23
N ALA A 337 9.19 -9.22 9.61
CA ALA A 337 7.78 -9.31 9.95
C ALA A 337 7.22 -10.72 9.75
N ALA A 338 7.53 -11.36 8.62
CA ALA A 338 7.06 -12.70 8.29
C ALA A 338 7.61 -13.77 9.26
N ASP A 339 8.89 -13.67 9.63
CA ASP A 339 9.50 -14.58 10.61
C ASP A 339 8.89 -14.39 12.01
N ILE A 340 8.75 -13.15 12.47
CA ILE A 340 8.14 -12.81 13.77
C ILE A 340 6.72 -13.36 13.86
N VAL A 341 5.89 -13.12 12.83
CA VAL A 341 4.50 -13.59 12.78
C VAL A 341 4.44 -15.13 12.77
N SER A 342 5.33 -15.77 12.01
CA SER A 342 5.41 -17.25 11.96
C SER A 342 5.77 -17.84 13.33
N GLN A 343 6.66 -17.20 14.08
CA GLN A 343 7.03 -17.61 15.43
C GLN A 343 5.87 -17.37 16.42
N ALA A 344 5.19 -16.20 16.34
CA ALA A 344 4.01 -15.91 17.15
C ALA A 344 2.91 -16.96 16.96
N PHE A 345 2.63 -17.34 15.70
CA PHE A 345 1.69 -18.41 15.37
C PHE A 345 2.08 -19.75 16.02
N ARG A 346 3.36 -20.14 15.99
CA ARG A 346 3.84 -21.38 16.64
C ARG A 346 3.62 -21.37 18.16
N PHE A 347 3.85 -20.23 18.82
CA PHE A 347 3.58 -20.09 20.25
C PHE A 347 2.09 -20.16 20.56
N GLY A 348 1.21 -19.73 19.66
CA GLY A 348 -0.24 -19.88 19.76
C GLY A 348 -0.70 -21.33 19.84
N GLY A 349 0.07 -22.27 19.21
CA GLY A 349 -0.23 -23.71 19.21
C GLY A 349 -1.58 -24.03 18.57
N GLY A 350 -2.21 -25.14 18.97
CA GLY A 350 -3.43 -25.64 18.34
C GLY A 350 -4.59 -24.64 18.24
N SER A 351 -4.73 -23.70 19.18
CA SER A 351 -5.77 -22.67 19.10
C SER A 351 -5.54 -21.65 18.00
N ALA A 352 -4.30 -21.45 17.57
CA ALA A 352 -4.00 -20.55 16.47
C ALA A 352 -4.47 -21.05 15.09
N MET A 353 -4.79 -22.34 14.95
CA MET A 353 -5.24 -22.94 13.69
C MET A 353 -6.70 -22.60 13.33
N PHE A 354 -7.52 -22.21 14.30
CA PHE A 354 -8.93 -21.93 14.05
C PHE A 354 -9.09 -20.65 13.21
N SER A 355 -10.00 -20.68 12.24
CA SER A 355 -10.25 -19.55 11.33
C SER A 355 -10.63 -18.25 12.05
N THR A 356 -11.19 -18.35 13.25
CA THR A 356 -11.54 -17.20 14.11
C THR A 356 -10.35 -16.62 14.89
N ASN A 357 -9.17 -17.25 14.82
CA ASN A 357 -8.00 -16.78 15.57
C ASN A 357 -7.19 -15.76 14.75
N VAL A 358 -6.87 -14.64 15.36
CA VAL A 358 -6.12 -13.54 14.73
C VAL A 358 -4.72 -13.99 14.25
N LEU A 359 -4.03 -14.88 14.97
CA LEU A 359 -2.67 -15.29 14.61
C LEU A 359 -2.60 -16.00 13.27
N GLN A 360 -3.59 -16.88 12.93
CA GLN A 360 -3.59 -17.51 11.61
C GLN A 360 -3.89 -16.51 10.50
N LYS A 361 -4.73 -15.49 10.77
CA LYS A 361 -4.98 -14.45 9.80
C LYS A 361 -3.71 -13.61 9.57
N CYS A 362 -3.04 -13.15 10.63
CA CYS A 362 -1.76 -12.47 10.51
C CYS A 362 -0.73 -13.29 9.72
N LEU A 363 -0.65 -14.62 9.97
CA LEU A 363 0.24 -15.51 9.24
C LEU A 363 -0.06 -15.52 7.74
N ARG A 364 -1.31 -15.69 7.36
CA ARG A 364 -1.72 -15.70 5.96
C ARG A 364 -1.47 -14.37 5.28
N ASP A 365 -1.82 -13.28 5.95
CA ASP A 365 -1.73 -11.93 5.41
C ASP A 365 -0.28 -11.48 5.22
N VAL A 366 0.62 -11.73 6.19
CA VAL A 366 2.03 -11.35 6.04
C VAL A 366 2.72 -12.13 4.93
N HIS A 367 2.42 -13.44 4.80
CA HIS A 367 2.98 -14.24 3.71
C HIS A 367 2.40 -13.89 2.35
N ALA A 368 1.14 -13.44 2.28
CA ALA A 368 0.57 -12.88 1.06
C ALA A 368 1.22 -11.53 0.69
N ALA A 369 1.41 -10.65 1.66
CA ALA A 369 2.11 -9.38 1.45
C ALA A 369 3.56 -9.58 0.97
N ALA A 370 4.26 -10.60 1.49
CA ALA A 370 5.62 -10.96 1.11
C ALA A 370 5.75 -11.47 -0.34
N GLN A 371 4.63 -11.75 -1.05
CA GLN A 371 4.66 -12.11 -2.47
C GLN A 371 4.63 -10.90 -3.41
N HIS A 372 4.59 -9.67 -2.87
CA HIS A 372 4.61 -8.49 -3.70
C HIS A 372 5.94 -8.36 -4.44
N ASN A 373 5.90 -8.00 -5.73
CA ASN A 373 7.08 -7.93 -6.61
C ASN A 373 8.17 -6.93 -6.14
N MET A 374 7.83 -6.02 -5.26
CA MET A 374 8.77 -5.08 -4.67
C MET A 374 9.71 -5.75 -3.67
N VAL A 375 9.24 -6.78 -2.98
CA VAL A 375 9.98 -7.50 -1.93
C VAL A 375 10.41 -8.87 -2.43
N SER A 376 11.71 -9.04 -2.61
CA SER A 376 12.32 -10.30 -3.03
C SER A 376 13.82 -10.24 -2.75
N ASP A 377 14.48 -11.40 -2.73
CA ASP A 377 15.94 -11.55 -2.65
C ASP A 377 16.68 -10.72 -3.72
N ARG A 378 16.05 -10.50 -4.88
CA ARG A 378 16.56 -9.60 -5.92
C ARG A 378 16.85 -8.17 -5.41
N ALA A 379 16.13 -7.69 -4.42
CA ALA A 379 16.39 -6.39 -3.81
C ALA A 379 17.78 -6.35 -3.14
N TYR A 380 18.17 -7.43 -2.50
CA TYR A 380 19.50 -7.55 -1.89
C TYR A 380 20.60 -7.73 -2.94
N GLU A 381 20.34 -8.51 -4.00
CA GLU A 381 21.27 -8.64 -5.11
C GLU A 381 21.56 -7.28 -5.75
N ASN A 382 20.50 -6.52 -6.05
CA ASN A 382 20.64 -5.17 -6.61
C ASN A 382 21.41 -4.24 -5.67
N HIS A 383 21.09 -4.25 -4.37
CA HIS A 383 21.81 -3.45 -3.38
C HIS A 383 23.30 -3.85 -3.33
N GLY A 384 23.60 -5.14 -3.34
CA GLY A 384 24.96 -5.66 -3.40
C GLY A 384 25.70 -5.20 -4.66
N GLN A 385 25.04 -5.18 -5.83
CA GLN A 385 25.62 -4.67 -7.08
C GLN A 385 26.01 -3.19 -6.99
N PHE A 386 25.17 -2.35 -6.37
CA PHE A 386 25.53 -0.94 -6.13
C PHE A 386 26.73 -0.80 -5.19
N ILE A 387 26.78 -1.55 -4.09
CA ILE A 387 27.92 -1.55 -3.16
C ILE A 387 29.22 -1.96 -3.87
N LEU A 388 29.14 -2.93 -4.77
CA LEU A 388 30.27 -3.44 -5.55
C LEU A 388 30.63 -2.61 -6.78
N GLY A 389 29.83 -1.57 -7.10
CA GLY A 389 30.10 -0.65 -8.21
C GLY A 389 29.85 -1.26 -9.59
N PHE A 390 28.88 -2.17 -9.74
CA PHE A 390 28.52 -2.72 -11.05
C PHE A 390 27.94 -1.64 -11.96
N PRO A 391 28.42 -1.46 -13.20
CA PRO A 391 28.01 -0.36 -14.06
C PRO A 391 26.55 -0.46 -14.53
N ASP A 392 25.99 -1.66 -14.58
CA ASP A 392 24.62 -1.93 -15.01
C ASP A 392 23.65 -2.14 -13.84
N ALA A 393 24.04 -1.77 -12.62
CA ALA A 393 23.22 -1.89 -11.45
C ALA A 393 21.91 -1.09 -11.59
N ASN A 394 20.76 -1.72 -11.26
CA ASN A 394 19.43 -1.14 -11.44
C ASN A 394 18.61 -1.34 -10.16
N PRO A 395 17.99 -0.30 -9.60
CA PRO A 395 17.19 -0.43 -8.36
C PRO A 395 15.94 -1.28 -8.52
N MET A 396 15.45 -1.45 -9.74
CA MET A 396 14.27 -2.29 -10.01
C MET A 396 14.62 -3.73 -10.42
N GLY A 397 15.84 -3.96 -10.86
CA GLY A 397 16.36 -5.28 -11.23
C GLY A 397 16.15 -5.65 -12.68
#